data_1fd0982fee558ba19dc2edeb1b7c371a
#
_entry.id   1fd0982fee558ba19dc2edeb1b7c371a
#
_cell.length_a   1.000
_cell.length_b   1.000
_cell.length_c   1.000
_cell.angle_alpha   90.00
_cell.angle_beta   90.00
_cell.angle_gamma   90.00
#
_symmetry.space_group_name_H-M   'P 1'
#
loop_
_entity.id
_entity.type
_entity.pdbx_description
1 polymer ?
#
loop_
_entity_poly.entity_id
_entity_poly.type
_entity_poly.pdbx_seq_one_letter_code
_entity_poly.pdbx_strand_id
1 'polypeptide(L)'
;IRVFLERQINISNERKRDMQKSGSTNIDSRAFLILDDCLYDKKWINDKSIRSIFMNGRHYKIFFLITMQHAMGLPPVLRNNLDYIFIFRNNIQKERMKIYENYAGMFANFEVFNQVMDQTTENYECLVIDCKTQSNKLEDQVYWYKAKETHYKMCSTELWNMQSLEEQRKEMGLGSETNEDDEPFDSGIFTKKSKNPRINVK
;
A
#
# COMPACT_ATOMS: atom_id res chain seq x y z
N ILE A 1 -6.67 -12.18 1.15
CA ILE A 1 -6.94 -11.13 2.16
C ILE A 1 -7.87 -11.66 3.24
N ARG A 2 -8.99 -12.35 2.91
CA ARG A 2 -9.91 -12.90 3.89
C ARG A 2 -9.21 -13.79 4.93
N VAL A 3 -8.42 -14.77 4.50
CA VAL A 3 -7.65 -15.67 5.38
C VAL A 3 -6.69 -14.90 6.29
N PHE A 4 -5.99 -13.88 5.76
CA PHE A 4 -5.14 -13.01 6.55
C PHE A 4 -5.93 -12.28 7.65
N LEU A 5 -7.08 -11.71 7.31
CA LEU A 5 -7.92 -10.99 8.27
C LEU A 5 -8.47 -11.93 9.36
N GLU A 6 -8.96 -13.11 8.98
CA GLU A 6 -9.45 -14.14 9.93
C GLU A 6 -8.35 -14.56 10.91
N ARG A 7 -7.14 -14.85 10.38
CA ARG A 7 -5.95 -15.14 11.22
C ARG A 7 -5.67 -14.01 12.20
N GLN A 8 -5.68 -12.76 11.73
CA GLN A 8 -5.34 -11.60 12.55
C GLN A 8 -6.39 -11.34 13.65
N ILE A 9 -7.65 -11.55 13.36
CA ILE A 9 -8.74 -11.49 14.35
C ILE A 9 -8.53 -12.55 15.42
N ASN A 10 -8.21 -13.80 15.04
CA ASN A 10 -8.00 -14.91 15.97
C ASN A 10 -6.80 -14.63 16.89
N ILE A 11 -5.65 -14.23 16.36
CA ILE A 11 -4.46 -13.89 17.15
C ILE A 11 -4.74 -12.73 18.12
N SER A 12 -5.45 -11.70 17.66
CA SER A 12 -5.79 -10.56 18.51
C SER A 12 -6.72 -10.97 19.65
N ASN A 13 -7.67 -11.88 19.41
CA ASN A 13 -8.56 -12.41 20.43
C ASN A 13 -7.81 -13.33 21.41
N GLU A 14 -6.92 -14.16 20.93
CA GLU A 14 -6.08 -15.04 21.76
C GLU A 14 -5.21 -14.19 22.70
N ARG A 15 -4.52 -13.19 22.17
CA ARG A 15 -3.76 -12.24 22.99
C ARG A 15 -4.61 -11.58 24.08
N LYS A 16 -5.83 -11.14 23.76
CA LYS A 16 -6.75 -10.55 24.76
C LYS A 16 -7.11 -11.55 25.86
N ARG A 17 -7.38 -12.81 25.50
CA ARG A 17 -7.70 -13.88 26.46
C ARG A 17 -6.51 -14.15 27.40
N ASP A 18 -5.29 -14.24 26.87
CA ASP A 18 -4.08 -14.43 27.65
C ASP A 18 -3.87 -13.29 28.64
N MET A 19 -3.98 -12.04 28.16
CA MET A 19 -3.88 -10.88 29.04
C MET A 19 -4.90 -10.86 30.15
N GLN A 20 -6.14 -11.33 29.89
CA GLN A 20 -7.19 -11.43 30.91
C GLN A 20 -6.93 -12.54 31.93
N LYS A 21 -6.31 -13.66 31.52
CA LYS A 21 -6.06 -14.83 32.39
C LYS A 21 -4.80 -14.67 33.24
N SER A 22 -3.71 -14.20 32.66
CA SER A 22 -2.37 -14.20 33.28
C SER A 22 -1.80 -12.81 33.54
N GLY A 23 -2.48 -11.73 33.12
CA GLY A 23 -2.00 -10.36 33.22
C GLY A 23 -0.84 -10.03 32.26
N SER A 24 -0.30 -11.02 31.53
CA SER A 24 0.77 -10.86 30.57
C SER A 24 0.59 -11.79 29.38
N THR A 25 1.25 -11.51 28.26
CA THR A 25 1.23 -12.37 27.08
C THR A 25 2.49 -12.20 26.24
N ASN A 26 3.01 -13.28 25.69
CA ASN A 26 4.12 -13.28 24.73
C ASN A 26 3.63 -13.22 23.27
N ILE A 27 2.32 -13.17 23.05
CA ILE A 27 1.74 -13.12 21.70
C ILE A 27 1.89 -11.71 21.14
N ASP A 28 2.68 -11.57 20.07
CA ASP A 28 2.71 -10.35 19.27
C ASP A 28 1.61 -10.41 18.21
N SER A 29 0.59 -9.58 18.38
CA SER A 29 -0.55 -9.51 17.46
C SER A 29 -0.40 -8.43 16.39
N ARG A 30 0.79 -7.83 16.24
CA ARG A 30 1.05 -6.86 15.16
C ARG A 30 1.23 -7.57 13.84
N ALA A 31 0.68 -7.00 12.78
CA ALA A 31 0.85 -7.49 11.42
C ALA A 31 0.89 -6.31 10.45
N PHE A 32 1.43 -6.53 9.27
CA PHE A 32 1.35 -5.56 8.17
C PHE A 32 0.77 -6.22 6.93
N LEU A 33 0.10 -5.41 6.13
CA LEU A 33 -0.42 -5.76 4.82
C LEU A 33 -0.07 -4.63 3.85
N ILE A 34 0.63 -4.98 2.79
CA ILE A 34 0.98 -4.05 1.71
C ILE A 34 0.25 -4.51 0.46
N LEU A 35 -0.54 -3.62 -0.13
CA LEU A 35 -1.17 -3.82 -1.43
C LEU A 35 -0.55 -2.84 -2.41
N ASP A 36 0.31 -3.36 -3.26
CA ASP A 36 1.03 -2.56 -4.25
C ASP A 36 0.36 -2.68 -5.61
N ASP A 37 -0.03 -1.55 -6.18
CA ASP A 37 -0.64 -1.39 -7.52
C ASP A 37 -1.81 -2.36 -7.82
N CYS A 38 -2.64 -2.67 -6.81
CA CYS A 38 -3.72 -3.66 -6.92
C CYS A 38 -5.01 -3.11 -7.55
N LEU A 39 -4.98 -1.95 -8.21
CA LEU A 39 -6.18 -1.25 -8.70
C LEU A 39 -6.70 -1.71 -10.07
N TYR A 40 -6.09 -2.69 -10.69
CA TYR A 40 -6.52 -3.20 -11.99
C TYR A 40 -7.93 -3.80 -11.97
N ASP A 41 -8.37 -4.41 -10.86
CA ASP A 41 -9.73 -4.89 -10.66
C ASP A 41 -10.51 -3.96 -9.73
N LYS A 42 -11.45 -3.21 -10.29
CA LYS A 42 -12.31 -2.29 -9.52
C LYS A 42 -13.20 -2.97 -8.47
N LYS A 43 -13.32 -4.30 -8.49
CA LYS A 43 -14.15 -5.05 -7.53
C LYS A 43 -13.52 -5.16 -6.16
N TRP A 44 -12.19 -5.04 -6.03
CA TRP A 44 -11.49 -5.19 -4.76
C TRP A 44 -11.99 -4.23 -3.67
N ILE A 45 -12.38 -3.01 -4.03
CA ILE A 45 -12.91 -1.99 -3.12
C ILE A 45 -14.21 -2.44 -2.43
N ASN A 46 -14.97 -3.30 -3.09
CA ASN A 46 -16.22 -3.86 -2.58
C ASN A 46 -16.01 -5.11 -1.74
N ASP A 47 -14.79 -5.66 -1.69
CA ASP A 47 -14.46 -6.80 -0.84
C ASP A 47 -14.67 -6.45 0.64
N LYS A 48 -15.43 -7.29 1.32
CA LYS A 48 -15.79 -7.08 2.73
C LYS A 48 -14.57 -7.09 3.65
N SER A 49 -13.56 -7.91 3.34
CA SER A 49 -12.34 -8.04 4.13
C SER A 49 -11.49 -6.77 4.01
N ILE A 50 -11.35 -6.22 2.81
CA ILE A 50 -10.64 -4.97 2.57
C ILE A 50 -11.33 -3.82 3.30
N ARG A 51 -12.63 -3.68 3.14
CA ARG A 51 -13.41 -2.65 3.85
C ARG A 51 -13.26 -2.77 5.37
N SER A 52 -13.28 -4.01 5.89
CA SER A 52 -13.05 -4.26 7.32
C SER A 52 -11.65 -3.85 7.76
N ILE A 53 -10.62 -4.05 6.95
CA ILE A 53 -9.25 -3.60 7.25
C ILE A 53 -9.18 -2.07 7.33
N PHE A 54 -9.77 -1.33 6.38
CA PHE A 54 -9.83 0.13 6.44
C PHE A 54 -10.52 0.64 7.70
N MET A 55 -11.61 0.01 8.11
CA MET A 55 -12.42 0.50 9.24
C MET A 55 -11.92 0.00 10.59
N ASN A 56 -11.43 -1.24 10.65
CA ASN A 56 -11.13 -1.94 11.90
C ASN A 56 -9.69 -2.42 12.02
N GLY A 57 -8.84 -2.21 11.02
CA GLY A 57 -7.46 -2.71 11.00
C GLY A 57 -6.65 -2.29 12.23
N ARG A 58 -6.87 -1.07 12.73
CA ARG A 58 -6.24 -0.56 13.97
C ARG A 58 -6.59 -1.43 15.19
N HIS A 59 -7.84 -1.91 15.30
CA HIS A 59 -8.27 -2.79 16.39
C HIS A 59 -7.58 -4.15 16.34
N TYR A 60 -7.24 -4.59 15.14
CA TYR A 60 -6.52 -5.85 14.91
C TYR A 60 -5.00 -5.67 14.83
N LYS A 61 -4.48 -4.48 15.15
CA LYS A 61 -3.04 -4.18 15.08
C LYS A 61 -2.43 -4.38 13.70
N ILE A 62 -3.20 -4.14 12.64
CA ILE A 62 -2.74 -4.22 11.25
C ILE A 62 -2.18 -2.86 10.83
N PHE A 63 -0.90 -2.83 10.43
CA PHE A 63 -0.36 -1.74 9.62
C PHE A 63 -0.75 -2.03 8.17
N PHE A 64 -1.57 -1.16 7.58
CA PHE A 64 -2.06 -1.33 6.22
C PHE A 64 -1.50 -0.22 5.33
N LEU A 65 -0.85 -0.61 4.24
CA LEU A 65 -0.31 0.28 3.24
C LEU A 65 -0.87 -0.09 1.88
N ILE A 66 -1.30 0.90 1.11
CA ILE A 66 -1.77 0.73 -0.26
C ILE A 66 -1.12 1.77 -1.17
N THR A 67 -0.60 1.33 -2.31
CA THR A 67 -0.12 2.25 -3.35
C THR A 67 -1.15 2.36 -4.46
N MET A 68 -1.26 3.55 -5.04
CA MET A 68 -2.25 3.84 -6.06
C MET A 68 -1.68 4.79 -7.12
N GLN A 69 -1.95 4.50 -8.38
CA GLN A 69 -1.58 5.39 -9.50
C GLN A 69 -2.63 6.50 -9.74
N HIS A 70 -3.88 6.31 -9.28
CA HIS A 70 -4.97 7.23 -9.51
C HIS A 70 -5.60 7.71 -8.20
N ALA A 71 -5.66 9.02 -8.00
CA ALA A 71 -6.23 9.65 -6.81
C ALA A 71 -7.69 9.26 -6.52
N MET A 72 -8.48 9.02 -7.56
CA MET A 72 -9.91 8.67 -7.45
C MET A 72 -10.17 7.17 -7.22
N GLY A 73 -9.13 6.35 -7.12
CA GLY A 73 -9.27 4.90 -6.91
C GLY A 73 -9.94 4.52 -5.59
N LEU A 74 -9.93 5.40 -4.58
CA LEU A 74 -10.46 5.12 -3.25
C LEU A 74 -11.75 5.91 -2.99
N PRO A 75 -12.88 5.24 -2.63
CA PRO A 75 -14.13 5.90 -2.26
C PRO A 75 -13.98 6.79 -1.02
N PRO A 76 -14.77 7.89 -0.90
CA PRO A 76 -14.71 8.80 0.23
C PRO A 76 -14.82 8.13 1.60
N VAL A 77 -15.71 7.14 1.73
CA VAL A 77 -15.92 6.37 2.97
C VAL A 77 -14.63 5.68 3.45
N LEU A 78 -13.78 5.21 2.53
CA LEU A 78 -12.51 4.58 2.87
C LEU A 78 -11.41 5.63 3.08
N ARG A 79 -11.42 6.71 2.30
CA ARG A 79 -10.46 7.82 2.45
C ARG A 79 -10.47 8.44 3.85
N ASN A 80 -11.63 8.58 4.45
CA ASN A 80 -11.79 9.15 5.79
C ASN A 80 -11.17 8.30 6.91
N ASN A 81 -10.73 7.08 6.58
CA ASN A 81 -10.05 6.18 7.52
C ASN A 81 -8.53 6.11 7.31
N LEU A 82 -7.99 6.94 6.42
CA LEU A 82 -6.53 7.03 6.24
C LEU A 82 -5.89 7.77 7.40
N ASP A 83 -4.73 7.29 7.84
CA ASP A 83 -3.90 7.96 8.84
C ASP A 83 -2.93 8.93 8.18
N TYR A 84 -2.27 8.48 7.10
CA TYR A 84 -1.26 9.24 6.38
C TYR A 84 -1.45 9.06 4.88
N ILE A 85 -1.17 10.12 4.12
CA ILE A 85 -1.21 10.12 2.66
C ILE A 85 0.15 10.61 2.16
N PHE A 86 0.80 9.78 1.36
CA PHE A 86 2.07 10.09 0.72
C PHE A 86 1.81 10.45 -0.74
N ILE A 87 2.09 11.67 -1.13
CA ILE A 87 1.84 12.19 -2.46
C ILE A 87 3.19 12.36 -3.16
N PHE A 88 3.39 11.55 -4.19
CA PHE A 88 4.58 11.58 -5.02
C PHE A 88 4.41 12.53 -6.20
N ARG A 89 5.52 12.77 -6.92
CA ARG A 89 5.54 13.62 -8.09
C ARG A 89 4.48 13.22 -9.11
N ASN A 90 3.74 14.21 -9.57
CA ASN A 90 2.78 14.07 -10.65
C ASN A 90 2.88 15.30 -11.57
N ASN A 91 3.15 15.07 -12.86
CA ASN A 91 3.35 16.15 -13.84
C ASN A 91 2.04 16.57 -14.53
N ILE A 92 0.93 15.87 -14.27
CA ILE A 92 -0.34 16.11 -14.94
C ILE A 92 -1.22 17.02 -14.06
N GLN A 93 -1.43 18.26 -14.49
CA GLN A 93 -2.20 19.27 -13.75
C GLN A 93 -3.62 18.78 -13.37
N LYS A 94 -4.31 18.07 -14.27
CA LYS A 94 -5.65 17.50 -13.99
C LYS A 94 -5.61 16.47 -12.86
N GLU A 95 -4.56 15.67 -12.76
CA GLU A 95 -4.41 14.70 -11.67
C GLU A 95 -4.03 15.40 -10.36
N ARG A 96 -3.18 16.44 -10.42
CA ARG A 96 -2.90 17.29 -9.24
C ARG A 96 -4.16 17.96 -8.70
N MET A 97 -5.04 18.45 -9.57
CA MET A 97 -6.33 19.04 -9.15
C MET A 97 -7.19 18.00 -8.42
N LYS A 98 -7.27 16.77 -8.92
CA LYS A 98 -8.01 15.69 -8.24
C LYS A 98 -7.40 15.34 -6.88
N ILE A 99 -6.07 15.35 -6.78
CA ILE A 99 -5.38 15.13 -5.48
C ILE A 99 -5.74 16.27 -4.53
N TYR A 100 -5.65 17.52 -4.98
CA TYR A 100 -6.01 18.69 -4.19
C TYR A 100 -7.45 18.60 -3.65
N GLU A 101 -8.42 18.40 -4.54
CA GLU A 101 -9.84 18.36 -4.19
C GLU A 101 -10.20 17.23 -3.22
N ASN A 102 -9.50 16.09 -3.30
CA ASN A 102 -9.88 14.89 -2.57
C ASN A 102 -9.04 14.62 -1.32
N TYR A 103 -7.84 15.19 -1.22
CA TYR A 103 -6.89 14.85 -0.15
C TYR A 103 -6.19 16.06 0.46
N ALA A 104 -6.13 17.19 -0.23
CA ALA A 104 -5.32 18.34 0.17
C ALA A 104 -6.15 19.62 0.38
N GLY A 105 -7.40 19.47 0.76
CA GLY A 105 -8.33 20.59 1.00
C GLY A 105 -7.96 21.51 2.16
N MET A 106 -6.91 21.21 2.94
CA MET A 106 -6.36 22.07 3.96
C MET A 106 -5.52 23.23 3.39
N PHE A 107 -5.06 23.15 2.14
CA PHE A 107 -4.38 24.25 1.49
C PHE A 107 -5.36 25.35 1.08
N ALA A 108 -4.94 26.61 1.16
CA ALA A 108 -5.80 27.77 0.90
C ALA A 108 -6.37 27.79 -0.54
N ASN A 109 -5.61 27.35 -1.50
CA ASN A 109 -6.01 27.21 -2.91
C ASN A 109 -5.10 26.22 -3.65
N PHE A 110 -5.47 25.90 -4.90
CA PHE A 110 -4.73 24.98 -5.73
C PHE A 110 -3.32 25.46 -6.11
N GLU A 111 -3.14 26.77 -6.32
CA GLU A 111 -1.85 27.35 -6.68
C GLU A 111 -0.81 27.14 -5.58
N VAL A 112 -1.19 27.34 -4.33
CA VAL A 112 -0.32 27.08 -3.16
C VAL A 112 0.02 25.59 -3.07
N PHE A 113 -0.98 24.71 -3.20
CA PHE A 113 -0.75 23.27 -3.22
C PHE A 113 0.21 22.88 -4.35
N ASN A 114 0.01 23.41 -5.55
CA ASN A 114 0.84 23.09 -6.71
C ASN A 114 2.29 23.54 -6.53
N GLN A 115 2.53 24.73 -5.95
CA GLN A 115 3.87 25.22 -5.61
C GLN A 115 4.57 24.33 -4.59
N VAL A 116 3.85 23.90 -3.55
CA VAL A 116 4.38 22.98 -2.54
C VAL A 116 4.72 21.64 -3.17
N MET A 117 3.85 21.10 -4.04
CA MET A 117 4.13 19.86 -4.78
C MET A 117 5.39 19.96 -5.62
N ASP A 118 5.61 21.08 -6.33
CA ASP A 118 6.82 21.28 -7.14
C ASP A 118 8.09 21.31 -6.28
N GLN A 119 8.01 21.85 -5.06
CA GLN A 119 9.16 21.95 -4.16
C GLN A 119 9.47 20.67 -3.39
N THR A 120 8.45 19.83 -3.13
CA THR A 120 8.54 18.71 -2.19
C THR A 120 8.49 17.33 -2.83
N THR A 121 8.39 17.23 -4.15
CA THR A 121 8.24 15.93 -4.82
C THR A 121 9.34 15.68 -5.87
N GLU A 122 10.55 16.14 -5.63
CA GLU A 122 11.74 15.86 -6.46
C GLU A 122 12.66 14.84 -5.76
N ASN A 123 13.52 14.18 -6.50
CA ASN A 123 14.61 13.36 -5.97
C ASN A 123 14.20 12.35 -4.88
N TYR A 124 13.13 11.56 -5.15
CA TYR A 124 12.56 10.57 -4.21
C TYR A 124 11.96 11.20 -2.95
N GLU A 125 11.52 12.43 -3.06
CA GLU A 125 10.80 13.16 -2.02
C GLU A 125 9.30 13.06 -2.23
N CYS A 126 8.54 13.25 -1.16
CA CYS A 126 7.09 13.27 -1.22
C CYS A 126 6.49 14.23 -0.19
N LEU A 127 5.30 14.70 -0.52
CA LEU A 127 4.45 15.42 0.41
C LEU A 127 3.69 14.40 1.27
N VAL A 128 3.68 14.57 2.57
CA VAL A 128 2.96 13.71 3.51
C VAL A 128 1.88 14.52 4.20
N ILE A 129 0.66 14.02 4.17
CA ILE A 129 -0.48 14.59 4.89
C ILE A 129 -0.80 13.70 6.08
N ASP A 130 -0.80 14.27 7.28
CA ASP A 130 -1.25 13.62 8.50
C ASP A 130 -2.75 13.87 8.71
N CYS A 131 -3.56 12.83 8.45
CA CYS A 131 -5.01 12.89 8.63
C CYS A 131 -5.46 12.66 10.08
N LYS A 132 -4.52 12.37 11.00
CA LYS A 132 -4.82 12.09 12.42
C LYS A 132 -4.72 13.30 13.31
N THR A 133 -3.99 14.33 12.87
CA THR A 133 -3.81 15.54 13.67
C THR A 133 -5.14 16.22 13.92
N GLN A 134 -5.30 16.77 15.11
CA GLN A 134 -6.48 17.57 15.49
C GLN A 134 -6.23 19.08 15.31
N SER A 135 -5.02 19.45 14.90
CA SER A 135 -4.68 20.85 14.66
C SER A 135 -5.24 21.30 13.30
N ASN A 136 -5.73 22.55 13.27
CA ASN A 136 -6.15 23.21 12.04
C ASN A 136 -5.00 23.95 11.33
N LYS A 137 -3.80 23.93 11.89
CA LYS A 137 -2.65 24.58 11.28
C LYS A 137 -2.06 23.69 10.20
N LEU A 138 -1.76 24.28 9.05
CA LEU A 138 -1.20 23.56 7.91
C LEU A 138 0.15 22.90 8.26
N GLU A 139 0.98 23.58 9.03
CA GLU A 139 2.29 23.12 9.48
C GLU A 139 2.26 21.87 10.38
N ASP A 140 1.12 21.60 11.02
CA ASP A 140 0.90 20.40 11.83
C ASP A 140 0.28 19.24 11.04
N GLN A 141 -0.22 19.53 9.83
CA GLN A 141 -0.92 18.55 8.98
C GLN A 141 -0.06 18.08 7.81
N VAL A 142 0.92 18.86 7.40
CA VAL A 142 1.66 18.64 6.16
C VAL A 142 3.14 18.58 6.44
N TYR A 143 3.77 17.52 5.95
CA TYR A 143 5.19 17.24 6.12
C TYR A 143 5.85 16.99 4.78
N TRP A 144 7.15 17.19 4.74
CA TRP A 144 8.01 16.75 3.66
C TRP A 144 8.80 15.52 4.12
N TYR A 145 8.92 14.53 3.26
CA TYR A 145 9.69 13.33 3.53
C TYR A 145 10.57 12.96 2.34
N LYS A 146 11.80 12.63 2.61
CA LYS A 146 12.76 12.09 1.64
C LYS A 146 13.09 10.65 1.99
N ALA A 147 12.89 9.74 1.03
CA ALA A 147 13.29 8.36 1.19
C ALA A 147 14.82 8.26 1.32
N LYS A 148 15.27 7.52 2.34
CA LYS A 148 16.69 7.20 2.53
C LYS A 148 16.92 5.76 2.15
N GLU A 149 18.01 5.50 1.44
CA GLU A 149 18.44 4.14 1.20
C GLU A 149 18.83 3.49 2.54
N THR A 150 18.20 2.38 2.85
CA THR A 150 18.44 1.63 4.07
C THR A 150 18.60 0.15 3.74
N HIS A 151 19.72 -0.43 4.17
CA HIS A 151 19.96 -1.86 4.05
C HIS A 151 19.48 -2.56 5.33
N TYR A 152 18.39 -3.29 5.24
CA TYR A 152 17.88 -4.09 6.35
C TYR A 152 17.32 -5.42 5.82
N LYS A 153 17.42 -6.45 6.66
CA LYS A 153 16.76 -7.72 6.38
C LYS A 153 15.36 -7.70 6.98
N MET A 154 14.36 -7.86 6.13
CA MET A 154 12.98 -8.10 6.58
C MET A 154 12.81 -9.59 6.88
N CYS A 155 11.86 -9.90 7.77
CA CYS A 155 11.51 -11.26 8.18
C CYS A 155 12.51 -11.94 9.12
N SER A 156 12.17 -13.17 9.55
CA SER A 156 12.99 -13.95 10.46
C SER A 156 14.18 -14.59 9.75
N THR A 157 15.21 -14.95 10.53
CA THR A 157 16.39 -15.65 10.00
C THR A 157 16.01 -17.00 9.38
N GLU A 158 14.99 -17.67 9.95
CA GLU A 158 14.48 -18.94 9.41
C GLU A 158 13.95 -18.79 7.99
N LEU A 159 13.21 -17.69 7.72
CA LEU A 159 12.67 -17.41 6.38
C LEU A 159 13.79 -17.19 5.36
N TRP A 160 14.83 -16.45 5.75
CA TRP A 160 16.01 -16.24 4.90
C TRP A 160 16.76 -17.53 4.61
N ASN A 161 16.90 -18.39 5.62
CA ASN A 161 17.54 -19.69 5.45
C ASN A 161 16.72 -20.61 4.54
N MET A 162 15.39 -20.58 4.63
CA MET A 162 14.53 -21.33 3.71
C MET A 162 14.70 -20.87 2.27
N GLN A 163 14.75 -19.57 2.03
CA GLN A 163 14.93 -18.98 0.71
C GLN A 163 16.28 -19.39 0.08
N SER A 164 17.36 -19.32 0.85
CA SER A 164 18.69 -19.76 0.41
C SER A 164 18.75 -21.27 0.13
N LEU A 165 18.03 -22.09 0.89
CA LEU A 165 17.92 -23.53 0.66
C LEU A 165 17.12 -23.86 -0.62
N GLU A 166 16.05 -23.08 -0.91
CA GLU A 166 15.29 -23.24 -2.16
C GLU A 166 16.11 -22.81 -3.38
N GLU A 167 16.88 -21.74 -3.27
CA GLU A 167 17.80 -21.31 -4.33
C GLU A 167 18.88 -22.39 -4.60
N GLN A 168 19.50 -22.93 -3.56
CA GLN A 168 20.46 -24.02 -3.69
C GLN A 168 19.84 -25.28 -4.30
N ARG A 169 18.59 -25.65 -3.95
CA ARG A 169 17.88 -26.77 -4.56
C ARG A 169 17.61 -26.55 -6.04
N LYS A 170 17.23 -25.34 -6.44
CA LYS A 170 17.04 -24.98 -7.85
C LYS A 170 18.35 -25.06 -8.63
N GLU A 171 19.46 -24.58 -8.07
CA GLU A 171 20.80 -24.67 -8.69
C GLU A 171 21.28 -26.10 -8.84
N MET A 172 20.93 -27.01 -7.91
CA MET A 172 21.25 -28.44 -7.98
C MET A 172 20.31 -29.24 -8.89
N GLY A 173 19.32 -28.60 -9.54
CA GLY A 173 18.36 -29.29 -10.41
C GLY A 173 17.35 -30.15 -9.63
N LEU A 174 17.26 -29.99 -8.31
CA LEU A 174 16.33 -30.68 -7.41
C LEU A 174 15.07 -29.81 -7.18
N GLY A 175 14.54 -29.16 -8.23
CA GLY A 175 13.28 -28.44 -8.16
C GLY A 175 12.15 -29.42 -7.81
N SER A 176 11.36 -29.12 -6.77
CA SER A 176 10.11 -29.81 -6.48
C SER A 176 9.25 -29.81 -7.74
N GLU A 177 8.67 -30.94 -8.08
CA GLU A 177 7.59 -31.04 -9.05
C GLU A 177 6.53 -30.00 -8.62
N THR A 178 6.41 -28.93 -9.42
CA THR A 178 5.36 -27.94 -9.26
C THR A 178 4.04 -28.66 -9.47
N ASN A 179 3.15 -28.57 -8.49
CA ASN A 179 1.76 -28.98 -8.69
C ASN A 179 1.22 -28.23 -9.90
N GLU A 180 0.56 -28.96 -10.80
CA GLU A 180 0.03 -28.47 -12.09
C GLU A 180 -1.00 -27.32 -11.96
N ASP A 181 -1.26 -26.84 -10.75
CA ASP A 181 -2.20 -25.74 -10.49
C ASP A 181 -1.56 -24.33 -10.42
N ASP A 182 -0.23 -24.24 -10.48
CA ASP A 182 0.49 -22.98 -10.65
C ASP A 182 0.75 -22.72 -12.15
N GLU A 183 -0.28 -22.30 -12.88
CA GLU A 183 -0.07 -21.73 -14.21
C GLU A 183 0.86 -20.51 -14.06
N PRO A 184 2.01 -20.50 -14.77
CA PRO A 184 2.90 -19.34 -14.72
C PRO A 184 2.13 -18.13 -15.27
N PHE A 185 2.17 -17.03 -14.55
CA PHE A 185 1.59 -15.75 -14.95
C PHE A 185 2.02 -15.45 -16.40
N ASP A 186 1.08 -15.59 -17.35
CA ASP A 186 1.34 -15.37 -18.77
C ASP A 186 1.53 -13.88 -19.03
N SER A 187 2.78 -13.43 -19.05
CA SER A 187 3.16 -12.09 -19.49
C SER A 187 2.83 -11.83 -20.97
N GLY A 188 2.42 -12.84 -21.73
CA GLY A 188 2.04 -12.75 -23.15
C GLY A 188 0.77 -11.93 -23.41
N ILE A 189 -0.07 -11.69 -22.39
CA ILE A 189 -1.27 -10.85 -22.52
C ILE A 189 -0.93 -9.39 -22.89
N PHE A 190 0.27 -8.92 -22.59
CA PHE A 190 0.72 -7.56 -22.90
C PHE A 190 1.43 -7.41 -24.25
N THR A 191 1.65 -8.48 -24.99
CA THR A 191 2.31 -8.45 -26.33
C THR A 191 1.33 -8.48 -27.49
N LYS A 192 0.13 -7.87 -27.37
CA LYS A 192 -0.67 -7.58 -28.58
C LYS A 192 0.09 -6.53 -29.38
N LYS A 193 0.77 -6.96 -30.45
CA LYS A 193 1.34 -6.09 -31.45
C LYS A 193 0.28 -5.06 -31.88
N SER A 194 0.45 -3.83 -31.47
CA SER A 194 -0.26 -2.68 -31.99
C SER A 194 0.08 -2.58 -33.47
N LYS A 195 -0.88 -2.84 -34.35
CA LYS A 195 -0.79 -2.42 -35.74
C LYS A 195 -0.85 -0.91 -35.74
N ASN A 196 0.29 -0.25 -35.89
CA ASN A 196 0.35 1.18 -36.07
C ASN A 196 -0.52 1.58 -37.29
N PRO A 197 -1.55 2.41 -37.13
CA PRO A 197 -2.18 3.05 -38.28
C PRO A 197 -1.18 4.05 -38.85
N ARG A 198 -0.79 3.88 -40.12
CA ARG A 198 0.00 4.86 -40.86
C ARG A 198 -0.87 6.11 -41.00
N ILE A 199 -0.50 7.18 -40.34
CA ILE A 199 -1.08 8.51 -40.55
C ILE A 199 -0.46 9.06 -41.83
N ASN A 200 -1.23 9.09 -42.92
CA ASN A 200 -0.86 9.83 -44.11
C ASN A 200 -1.22 11.31 -43.87
N VAL A 201 -0.21 12.16 -43.69
CA VAL A 201 -0.35 13.60 -43.72
C VAL A 201 -0.32 14.01 -45.21
N LYS A 202 -1.39 14.59 -45.69
CA LYS A 202 -1.43 15.35 -46.94
C LYS A 202 -1.21 16.80 -46.63
#